data_19d19ff011224d9bc6243e603215f6ca
#
_entry.id   19d19ff011224d9bc6243e603215f6ca
#
_cell.length_a   1.000
_cell.length_b   1.000
_cell.length_c   1.000
_cell.angle_alpha   90.00
_cell.angle_beta   90.00
_cell.angle_gamma   90.00
#
_symmetry.space_group_name_H-M   'P 1'
#
loop_
_entity.id
_entity.type
_entity.pdbx_description
1 polymer ?
#
loop_
_entity_poly.entity_id
_entity_poly.type
_entity_poly.pdbx_seq_one_letter_code
_entity_poly.pdbx_strand_id
1 'polypeptide(L)'
;MQEEVYLDLLSQLSEFDFSGELTFSRYNEPTSKRELFIKRIKQARTALPNATLRTNTNGDYMKRDYIEELCDVGFDQLWIQQYLSNNEKYDHEKMRARAERKIKKLGLPAKVITDIPGCKLEYDLSYRGMTIHIRSRNFEIDGSSRGDTIEIASDYTRTQRCLQVSENMYIDFNGSVMVCCALRSDVPGQESGIMGHVSDGKLWDIYMSDAYKPWRDHHAEDGPKEGFCKTCRDSVKPPYEE
;
A
#
# COMPACT_ATOMS: atom_id res chain seq x y z
N MET A 1 -7.40 -3.87 -13.51
CA MET A 1 -7.05 -5.27 -13.81
C MET A 1 -8.30 -6.00 -14.28
N GLN A 2 -8.22 -6.74 -15.39
CA GLN A 2 -9.28 -7.59 -15.92
C GLN A 2 -9.57 -8.75 -14.97
N GLU A 3 -10.78 -9.30 -15.04
CA GLU A 3 -11.21 -10.31 -14.07
C GLU A 3 -10.46 -11.64 -14.24
N GLU A 4 -10.23 -12.05 -15.47
CA GLU A 4 -9.50 -13.28 -15.79
C GLU A 4 -8.08 -13.26 -15.21
N VAL A 5 -7.37 -12.14 -15.37
CA VAL A 5 -6.03 -11.94 -14.82
C VAL A 5 -6.05 -11.99 -13.28
N TYR A 6 -7.07 -11.37 -12.68
CA TYR A 6 -7.21 -11.38 -11.22
C TYR A 6 -7.48 -12.79 -10.68
N LEU A 7 -8.35 -13.55 -11.33
CA LEU A 7 -8.68 -14.93 -10.93
C LEU A 7 -7.50 -15.88 -11.13
N ASP A 8 -6.72 -15.70 -12.18
CA ASP A 8 -5.50 -16.46 -12.40
C ASP A 8 -4.46 -16.19 -11.29
N LEU A 9 -4.27 -14.93 -10.91
CA LEU A 9 -3.41 -14.57 -9.77
C LEU A 9 -3.85 -15.23 -8.46
N LEU A 10 -5.16 -15.23 -8.17
CA LEU A 10 -5.69 -15.91 -6.99
C LEU A 10 -5.45 -17.42 -7.05
N SER A 11 -5.62 -18.04 -8.22
CA SER A 11 -5.34 -19.46 -8.42
C SER A 11 -3.88 -19.79 -8.15
N GLN A 12 -2.95 -19.00 -8.67
CA GLN A 12 -1.52 -19.18 -8.44
C GLN A 12 -1.15 -19.03 -6.96
N LEU A 13 -1.71 -18.04 -6.26
CA LEU A 13 -1.48 -17.87 -4.82
C LEU A 13 -2.08 -19.02 -4.00
N SER A 14 -3.21 -19.56 -4.42
CA SER A 14 -3.86 -20.72 -3.77
C SER A 14 -3.00 -21.99 -3.90
N GLU A 15 -2.26 -22.17 -4.99
CA GLU A 15 -1.34 -23.29 -5.17
C GLU A 15 -0.24 -23.34 -4.08
N PHE A 16 0.08 -22.19 -3.46
CA PHE A 16 1.08 -22.06 -2.39
C PHE A 16 0.47 -21.99 -0.98
N ASP A 17 -0.84 -22.19 -0.84
CA ASP A 17 -1.56 -21.96 0.43
C ASP A 17 -1.23 -20.58 1.06
N PHE A 18 -1.30 -19.55 0.22
CA PHE A 18 -0.88 -18.20 0.59
C PHE A 18 -1.63 -17.68 1.80
N SER A 19 -0.92 -17.39 2.88
CA SER A 19 -1.42 -16.85 4.15
C SER A 19 -0.89 -15.44 4.47
N GLY A 20 -0.18 -14.83 3.53
CA GLY A 20 0.33 -13.48 3.66
C GLY A 20 -0.73 -12.40 3.49
N GLU A 21 -0.30 -11.15 3.34
CA GLU A 21 -1.17 -10.01 3.12
C GLU A 21 -1.46 -9.81 1.63
N LEU A 22 -2.74 -9.78 1.24
CA LEU A 22 -3.20 -9.40 -0.09
C LEU A 22 -3.78 -7.98 -0.06
N THR A 23 -3.06 -7.04 -0.67
CA THR A 23 -3.45 -5.63 -0.72
C THR A 23 -4.10 -5.25 -2.06
N PHE A 24 -5.33 -4.68 -2.01
CA PHE A 24 -6.11 -4.29 -3.21
C PHE A 24 -5.79 -2.90 -3.75
N SER A 25 -4.92 -2.17 -3.09
CA SER A 25 -4.57 -0.79 -3.46
C SER A 25 -3.14 -0.66 -3.94
N ARG A 26 -2.96 0.17 -4.96
CA ARG A 26 -1.67 0.67 -5.37
C ARG A 26 -1.76 2.15 -5.70
N TYR A 27 -2.13 2.52 -6.93
CA TYR A 27 -2.38 3.90 -7.38
C TYR A 27 -3.85 4.15 -7.72
N ASN A 28 -4.74 3.29 -7.23
CA ASN A 28 -6.19 3.37 -7.40
C ASN A 28 -6.87 3.76 -6.09
N GLU A 29 -8.15 4.13 -6.18
CA GLU A 29 -9.05 4.20 -5.03
C GLU A 29 -10.05 3.03 -5.09
N PRO A 30 -9.75 1.91 -4.40
CA PRO A 30 -10.53 0.67 -4.55
C PRO A 30 -11.98 0.84 -4.14
N THR A 31 -12.22 1.67 -3.11
CA THR A 31 -13.54 1.85 -2.51
C THR A 31 -14.51 2.67 -3.37
N SER A 32 -14.02 3.31 -4.44
CA SER A 32 -14.84 4.10 -5.37
C SER A 32 -15.82 3.27 -6.20
N LYS A 33 -15.51 1.99 -6.40
CA LYS A 33 -16.34 1.03 -7.15
C LYS A 33 -16.81 -0.07 -6.20
N ARG A 34 -17.73 0.27 -5.28
CA ARG A 34 -18.17 -0.57 -4.16
C ARG A 34 -18.51 -2.00 -4.57
N GLU A 35 -19.39 -2.19 -5.54
CA GLU A 35 -19.83 -3.51 -5.98
C GLU A 35 -18.67 -4.37 -6.51
N LEU A 36 -17.80 -3.76 -7.33
CA LEU A 36 -16.62 -4.46 -7.86
C LEU A 36 -15.66 -4.83 -6.73
N PHE A 37 -15.42 -3.92 -5.80
CA PHE A 37 -14.51 -4.15 -4.69
C PHE A 37 -15.00 -5.29 -3.79
N ILE A 38 -16.26 -5.28 -3.41
CA ILE A 38 -16.90 -6.36 -2.64
C ILE A 38 -16.82 -7.71 -3.38
N LYS A 39 -17.10 -7.70 -4.70
CA LYS A 39 -16.95 -8.90 -5.53
C LYS A 39 -15.52 -9.46 -5.47
N ARG A 40 -14.51 -8.60 -5.62
CA ARG A 40 -13.08 -9.00 -5.58
C ARG A 40 -12.67 -9.54 -4.21
N ILE A 41 -13.15 -8.95 -3.11
CA ILE A 41 -12.91 -9.47 -1.76
C ILE A 41 -13.50 -10.87 -1.60
N LYS A 42 -14.76 -11.11 -2.03
CA LYS A 42 -15.39 -12.42 -1.96
C LYS A 42 -14.59 -13.48 -2.74
N GLN A 43 -14.15 -13.15 -3.95
CA GLN A 43 -13.31 -14.03 -4.77
C GLN A 43 -11.99 -14.35 -4.06
N ALA A 44 -11.30 -13.33 -3.51
CA ALA A 44 -10.06 -13.51 -2.78
C ALA A 44 -10.26 -14.35 -1.51
N ARG A 45 -11.27 -14.06 -0.70
CA ARG A 45 -11.53 -14.82 0.54
C ARG A 45 -11.85 -16.29 0.24
N THR A 46 -12.55 -16.58 -0.86
CA THR A 46 -12.84 -17.96 -1.28
C THR A 46 -11.57 -18.69 -1.72
N ALA A 47 -10.71 -18.04 -2.49
CA ALA A 47 -9.49 -18.67 -3.01
C ALA A 47 -8.38 -18.76 -1.95
N LEU A 48 -8.31 -17.78 -1.03
CA LEU A 48 -7.24 -17.60 -0.05
C LEU A 48 -7.85 -17.43 1.37
N PRO A 49 -8.38 -18.51 1.96
CA PRO A 49 -9.09 -18.43 3.25
C PRO A 49 -8.21 -17.93 4.40
N ASN A 50 -6.90 -18.18 4.35
CA ASN A 50 -5.93 -17.86 5.39
C ASN A 50 -5.21 -16.52 5.17
N ALA A 51 -5.39 -15.86 4.00
CA ALA A 51 -4.73 -14.59 3.71
C ALA A 51 -5.35 -13.42 4.49
N THR A 52 -4.54 -12.44 4.85
CA THR A 52 -5.01 -11.15 5.37
C THR A 52 -5.39 -10.25 4.20
N LEU A 53 -6.68 -9.91 4.08
CA LEU A 53 -7.18 -9.03 3.03
C LEU A 53 -7.16 -7.57 3.50
N ARG A 54 -6.41 -6.74 2.79
CA ARG A 54 -6.18 -5.35 3.17
C ARG A 54 -6.35 -4.38 2.00
N THR A 55 -6.69 -3.13 2.29
CA THR A 55 -6.57 -2.03 1.32
C THR A 55 -6.21 -0.70 1.97
N ASN A 56 -5.55 0.16 1.20
CA ASN A 56 -5.47 1.59 1.52
C ASN A 56 -6.55 2.34 0.72
N THR A 57 -7.11 3.38 1.33
CA THR A 57 -8.14 4.25 0.74
C THR A 57 -7.97 5.68 1.25
N ASN A 58 -8.46 6.67 0.50
CA ASN A 58 -8.60 8.04 1.00
C ASN A 58 -9.78 8.19 2.00
N GLY A 59 -10.65 7.17 2.08
CA GLY A 59 -11.80 7.12 2.99
C GLY A 59 -12.99 7.98 2.57
N ASP A 60 -13.01 8.56 1.39
CA ASP A 60 -14.08 9.46 0.96
C ASP A 60 -15.41 8.73 0.78
N TYR A 61 -15.36 7.49 0.31
CA TYR A 61 -16.52 6.63 0.10
C TYR A 61 -16.95 5.85 1.35
N MET A 62 -16.14 5.86 2.43
CA MET A 62 -16.39 5.08 3.63
C MET A 62 -17.55 5.66 4.44
N LYS A 63 -18.52 4.78 4.73
CA LYS A 63 -19.64 5.00 5.62
C LYS A 63 -19.85 3.74 6.45
N ARG A 64 -20.69 3.82 7.48
CA ARG A 64 -20.97 2.69 8.37
C ARG A 64 -21.48 1.45 7.63
N ASP A 65 -22.43 1.62 6.73
CA ASP A 65 -22.99 0.53 5.93
C ASP A 65 -21.97 -0.18 5.03
N TYR A 66 -20.98 0.57 4.54
CA TYR A 66 -19.90 -0.02 3.74
C TYR A 66 -18.92 -0.81 4.63
N ILE A 67 -18.63 -0.32 5.84
CA ILE A 67 -17.84 -1.05 6.85
C ILE A 67 -18.51 -2.39 7.20
N GLU A 68 -19.83 -2.38 7.40
CA GLU A 68 -20.63 -3.58 7.69
C GLU A 68 -20.54 -4.59 6.56
N GLU A 69 -20.69 -4.16 5.31
CA GLU A 69 -20.58 -5.04 4.13
C GLU A 69 -19.15 -5.60 3.97
N LEU A 70 -18.10 -4.82 4.23
CA LEU A 70 -16.72 -5.31 4.22
C LEU A 70 -16.52 -6.43 5.25
N CYS A 71 -17.06 -6.28 6.47
CA CYS A 71 -17.02 -7.33 7.48
C CYS A 71 -17.78 -8.58 7.04
N ASP A 72 -18.96 -8.42 6.43
CA ASP A 72 -19.80 -9.54 5.98
C ASP A 72 -19.13 -10.41 4.91
N VAL A 73 -18.19 -9.83 4.15
CA VAL A 73 -17.42 -10.56 3.13
C VAL A 73 -16.03 -11.02 3.62
N GLY A 74 -15.75 -10.87 4.92
CA GLY A 74 -14.51 -11.34 5.55
C GLY A 74 -13.28 -10.49 5.20
N PHE A 75 -13.44 -9.17 5.13
CA PHE A 75 -12.32 -8.25 4.96
C PHE A 75 -11.65 -7.94 6.30
N ASP A 76 -10.31 -7.88 6.36
CA ASP A 76 -9.58 -7.85 7.62
C ASP A 76 -9.08 -6.47 8.00
N GLN A 77 -8.52 -5.69 7.04
CA GLN A 77 -7.83 -4.45 7.39
C GLN A 77 -8.11 -3.32 6.40
N LEU A 78 -8.59 -2.20 6.92
CA LEU A 78 -8.85 -0.97 6.15
C LEU A 78 -7.92 0.15 6.62
N TRP A 79 -7.04 0.62 5.76
CA TRP A 79 -6.13 1.72 6.04
C TRP A 79 -6.61 2.99 5.36
N ILE A 80 -7.10 3.95 6.13
CA ILE A 80 -7.57 5.25 5.64
C ILE A 80 -6.41 6.24 5.72
N GLN A 81 -5.79 6.51 4.58
CA GLN A 81 -4.73 7.51 4.47
C GLN A 81 -5.35 8.88 4.22
N GLN A 82 -5.06 9.83 5.09
CA GLN A 82 -5.42 11.23 4.87
C GLN A 82 -4.32 11.90 4.06
N TYR A 83 -4.67 12.30 2.83
CA TYR A 83 -3.75 13.02 1.95
C TYR A 83 -3.86 14.53 2.15
N LEU A 84 -2.75 15.21 1.93
CA LEU A 84 -2.73 16.66 1.75
C LEU A 84 -3.25 17.00 0.36
N SER A 85 -3.88 18.15 0.23
CA SER A 85 -4.22 18.72 -1.08
C SER A 85 -2.95 19.20 -1.80
N ASN A 86 -3.03 19.44 -3.11
CA ASN A 86 -1.89 19.99 -3.85
C ASN A 86 -1.40 21.30 -3.21
N ASN A 87 -0.09 21.41 -3.01
CA ASN A 87 0.58 22.54 -2.36
C ASN A 87 0.18 22.82 -0.89
N GLU A 88 -0.53 21.89 -0.25
CA GLU A 88 -0.88 21.99 1.15
C GLU A 88 0.29 21.52 2.02
N LYS A 89 0.74 22.38 2.94
CA LYS A 89 1.71 21.97 3.96
C LYS A 89 1.01 21.18 5.06
N TYR A 90 1.77 20.28 5.67
CA TYR A 90 1.27 19.51 6.80
C TYR A 90 0.96 20.44 7.99
N ASP A 91 -0.29 20.35 8.45
CA ASP A 91 -0.78 21.04 9.65
C ASP A 91 -1.41 19.98 10.55
N HIS A 92 -0.80 19.75 11.69
CA HIS A 92 -1.15 18.65 12.60
C HIS A 92 -2.59 18.77 13.13
N GLU A 93 -3.00 19.96 13.55
CA GLU A 93 -4.34 20.19 14.10
C GLU A 93 -5.43 20.09 13.01
N LYS A 94 -5.13 20.55 11.80
CA LYS A 94 -6.02 20.38 10.65
C LYS A 94 -6.20 18.90 10.29
N MET A 95 -5.11 18.12 10.35
CA MET A 95 -5.16 16.67 10.09
C MET A 95 -5.92 15.94 11.21
N ARG A 96 -5.76 16.36 12.45
CA ARG A 96 -6.56 15.88 13.60
C ARG A 96 -8.06 16.13 13.36
N ALA A 97 -8.44 17.35 13.05
CA ALA A 97 -9.83 17.68 12.77
C ALA A 97 -10.40 16.89 11.57
N ARG A 98 -9.58 16.59 10.55
CA ARG A 98 -9.99 15.70 9.43
C ARG A 98 -10.21 14.27 9.88
N ALA A 99 -9.30 13.71 10.72
CA ALA A 99 -9.43 12.37 11.26
C ALA A 99 -10.70 12.23 12.11
N GLU A 100 -10.92 13.14 13.04
CA GLU A 100 -12.07 13.15 13.93
C GLU A 100 -13.41 13.23 13.16
N ARG A 101 -13.47 14.02 12.08
CA ARG A 101 -14.64 14.02 11.20
C ARG A 101 -14.90 12.68 10.54
N LYS A 102 -13.84 11.97 10.09
CA LYS A 102 -13.97 10.63 9.52
C LYS A 102 -14.41 9.61 10.58
N ILE A 103 -13.81 9.64 11.76
CA ILE A 103 -14.19 8.81 12.91
C ILE A 103 -15.66 9.01 13.27
N LYS A 104 -16.09 10.26 13.38
CA LYS A 104 -17.51 10.60 13.65
C LYS A 104 -18.45 10.06 12.56
N LYS A 105 -18.05 10.19 11.29
CA LYS A 105 -18.83 9.67 10.15
C LYS A 105 -18.97 8.14 10.19
N LEU A 106 -17.93 7.43 10.64
CA LEU A 106 -17.94 5.97 10.77
C LEU A 106 -18.76 5.52 11.99
N GLY A 107 -18.91 6.37 13.02
CA GLY A 107 -19.64 6.06 14.24
C GLY A 107 -18.99 4.94 15.06
N LEU A 108 -17.67 4.88 15.06
CA LEU A 108 -16.88 3.86 15.77
C LEU A 108 -16.01 4.51 16.84
N PRO A 109 -15.78 3.84 17.98
CA PRO A 109 -14.80 4.28 18.95
C PRO A 109 -13.39 4.21 18.34
N ALA A 110 -12.58 5.22 18.62
CA ALA A 110 -11.22 5.32 18.13
C ALA A 110 -10.24 5.48 19.29
N LYS A 111 -9.07 4.87 19.16
CA LYS A 111 -7.93 5.03 20.05
C LYS A 111 -6.80 5.71 19.28
N VAL A 112 -6.24 6.77 19.84
CA VAL A 112 -4.98 7.37 19.33
C VAL A 112 -3.84 6.38 19.61
N ILE A 113 -3.08 6.03 18.59
CA ILE A 113 -1.92 5.13 18.70
C ILE A 113 -0.60 5.88 18.45
N THR A 114 -0.63 6.92 17.64
CA THR A 114 0.53 7.78 17.39
C THR A 114 0.06 9.23 17.32
N ASP A 115 0.76 10.11 18.02
CA ASP A 115 0.49 11.55 18.02
C ASP A 115 1.82 12.31 18.15
N ILE A 116 2.46 12.59 17.00
CA ILE A 116 3.75 13.28 16.92
C ILE A 116 3.54 14.59 16.16
N PRO A 117 3.47 15.74 16.87
CA PRO A 117 3.21 17.03 16.26
C PRO A 117 4.15 17.34 15.10
N GLY A 118 3.59 17.84 13.99
CA GLY A 118 4.32 18.17 12.77
C GLY A 118 4.72 16.96 11.92
N CYS A 119 4.53 15.74 12.38
CA CYS A 119 5.03 14.54 11.73
C CYS A 119 3.94 13.52 11.40
N LYS A 120 3.26 12.97 12.41
CA LYS A 120 2.40 11.79 12.24
C LYS A 120 1.26 11.77 13.24
N LEU A 121 0.07 11.36 12.79
CA LEU A 121 -1.09 11.15 13.63
C LEU A 121 -1.83 9.89 13.17
N GLU A 122 -2.06 8.95 14.09
CA GLU A 122 -2.69 7.68 13.78
C GLU A 122 -3.73 7.29 14.83
N TYR A 123 -4.82 6.69 14.34
CA TYR A 123 -5.92 6.16 15.13
C TYR A 123 -6.23 4.73 14.72
N ASP A 124 -6.50 3.89 15.70
CA ASP A 124 -7.08 2.56 15.51
C ASP A 124 -8.56 2.55 15.90
N LEU A 125 -9.34 1.93 15.05
CA LEU A 125 -10.73 1.58 15.25
C LEU A 125 -10.90 0.09 14.94
N SER A 126 -11.91 -0.53 15.50
CA SER A 126 -12.25 -1.90 15.14
C SER A 126 -13.76 -2.08 15.00
N TYR A 127 -14.15 -2.99 14.13
CA TYR A 127 -15.55 -3.38 14.00
C TYR A 127 -15.66 -4.85 13.57
N ARG A 128 -16.32 -5.66 14.40
CA ARG A 128 -16.58 -7.09 14.16
C ARG A 128 -15.33 -7.88 13.74
N GLY A 129 -14.19 -7.58 14.35
CA GLY A 129 -12.90 -8.23 14.07
C GLY A 129 -12.06 -7.55 12.97
N MET A 130 -12.64 -6.70 12.13
CA MET A 130 -11.90 -5.90 11.16
C MET A 130 -11.18 -4.75 11.85
N THR A 131 -9.92 -4.53 11.51
CA THR A 131 -9.14 -3.37 11.95
C THR A 131 -9.28 -2.22 10.95
N ILE A 132 -9.51 -1.00 11.47
CA ILE A 132 -9.55 0.22 10.67
C ILE A 132 -8.49 1.17 11.21
N HIS A 133 -7.53 1.51 10.37
CA HIS A 133 -6.43 2.39 10.71
C HIS A 133 -6.57 3.71 9.97
N ILE A 134 -6.62 4.84 10.70
CA ILE A 134 -6.67 6.19 10.09
C ILE A 134 -5.33 6.85 10.32
N ARG A 135 -4.65 7.23 9.23
CA ARG A 135 -3.29 7.76 9.27
C ARG A 135 -3.16 9.08 8.52
N SER A 136 -2.47 10.03 9.16
CA SER A 136 -1.98 11.27 8.56
C SER A 136 -0.47 11.33 8.72
N ARG A 137 0.26 11.64 7.64
CA ARG A 137 1.72 11.74 7.63
C ARG A 137 2.16 13.05 7.00
N ASN A 138 3.24 13.61 7.54
CA ASN A 138 4.00 14.64 6.83
C ASN A 138 4.93 13.97 5.83
N PHE A 139 4.60 14.05 4.53
CA PHE A 139 5.37 13.39 3.47
C PHE A 139 6.79 13.96 3.28
N GLU A 140 7.08 15.17 3.78
CA GLU A 140 8.44 15.73 3.78
C GLU A 140 9.35 14.98 4.76
N ILE A 141 8.78 14.33 5.79
CA ILE A 141 9.51 13.60 6.84
C ILE A 141 9.37 12.09 6.64
N ASP A 142 8.17 11.62 6.36
CA ASP A 142 7.81 10.21 6.25
C ASP A 142 7.10 9.95 4.90
N GLY A 143 7.85 9.97 3.80
CA GLY A 143 7.32 9.78 2.47
C GLY A 143 8.38 9.38 1.44
N SER A 144 7.95 9.19 0.20
CA SER A 144 8.84 8.94 -0.94
C SER A 144 8.43 9.81 -2.13
N SER A 145 9.38 10.12 -3.00
CA SER A 145 9.13 10.83 -4.27
C SER A 145 8.28 10.01 -5.25
N ARG A 146 7.94 8.78 -4.91
CA ARG A 146 7.24 7.82 -5.78
C ARG A 146 7.93 7.68 -7.14
N GLY A 147 9.23 7.39 -7.10
CA GLY A 147 10.03 7.29 -8.31
C GLY A 147 10.10 8.62 -9.06
N ASP A 148 10.31 9.70 -8.31
CA ASP A 148 10.46 11.09 -8.77
C ASP A 148 9.22 11.67 -9.48
N THR A 149 8.03 11.07 -9.27
CA THR A 149 6.76 11.63 -9.74
C THR A 149 6.18 12.70 -8.81
N ILE A 150 6.68 12.79 -7.58
CA ILE A 150 6.30 13.81 -6.60
C ILE A 150 7.56 14.55 -6.19
N GLU A 151 7.55 15.86 -6.36
CA GLU A 151 8.64 16.71 -5.88
C GLU A 151 8.60 16.80 -4.35
N ILE A 152 9.54 16.13 -3.70
CA ILE A 152 9.77 16.20 -2.27
C ILE A 152 11.19 16.72 -2.06
N ALA A 153 11.32 17.90 -1.46
CA ALA A 153 12.61 18.41 -1.05
C ALA A 153 13.22 17.47 0.01
N SER A 154 14.34 16.86 -0.29
CA SER A 154 15.00 15.93 0.63
C SER A 154 16.51 15.96 0.48
N ASP A 155 17.20 16.28 1.58
CA ASP A 155 18.64 16.13 1.70
C ASP A 155 19.05 14.68 2.06
N TYR A 156 18.06 13.78 2.14
CA TYR A 156 18.28 12.41 2.53
C TYR A 156 18.89 11.59 1.38
N THR A 157 19.89 10.81 1.71
CA THR A 157 20.45 9.79 0.82
C THR A 157 20.31 8.43 1.51
N ARG A 158 19.63 7.49 0.85
CA ARG A 158 19.39 6.17 1.40
C ARG A 158 20.67 5.33 1.41
N THR A 159 21.00 4.84 2.59
CA THR A 159 22.07 3.85 2.80
C THR A 159 21.54 2.56 3.45
N GLN A 160 20.31 2.54 3.93
CA GLN A 160 19.70 1.38 4.55
C GLN A 160 19.15 0.41 3.48
N ARG A 161 19.19 -0.87 3.80
CA ARG A 161 18.52 -1.93 3.04
C ARG A 161 17.03 -1.63 2.82
N CYS A 162 16.44 -2.25 1.81
CA CYS A 162 15.02 -2.15 1.50
C CYS A 162 14.40 -3.52 1.33
N LEU A 163 13.60 -3.94 2.29
CA LEU A 163 12.94 -5.24 2.26
C LEU A 163 11.70 -5.27 1.35
N GLN A 164 11.22 -4.12 0.86
CA GLN A 164 10.08 -4.05 -0.06
C GLN A 164 10.27 -4.93 -1.31
N VAL A 165 11.52 -5.03 -1.78
CA VAL A 165 11.87 -5.80 -2.99
C VAL A 165 11.87 -7.31 -2.75
N SER A 166 12.17 -7.74 -1.53
CA SER A 166 12.27 -9.17 -1.18
C SER A 166 11.04 -9.72 -0.46
N GLU A 167 10.28 -8.89 0.24
CA GLU A 167 9.12 -9.32 1.02
C GLU A 167 7.79 -9.14 0.29
N ASN A 168 7.77 -8.34 -0.79
CA ASN A 168 6.55 -8.00 -1.49
C ASN A 168 6.67 -8.17 -3.00
N MET A 169 5.55 -8.48 -3.63
CA MET A 169 5.39 -8.44 -5.08
C MET A 169 4.28 -7.45 -5.42
N TYR A 170 4.55 -6.56 -6.36
CA TYR A 170 3.61 -5.52 -6.78
C TYR A 170 3.15 -5.77 -8.20
N ILE A 171 1.84 -5.87 -8.41
CA ILE A 171 1.25 -6.09 -9.72
C ILE A 171 0.42 -4.86 -10.06
N ASP A 172 0.74 -4.24 -11.18
CA ASP A 172 0.04 -3.04 -11.65
C ASP A 172 -1.31 -3.39 -12.32
N PHE A 173 -2.11 -2.37 -12.57
CA PHE A 173 -3.47 -2.51 -13.13
C PHE A 173 -3.51 -3.23 -14.48
N ASN A 174 -2.43 -3.16 -15.25
CA ASN A 174 -2.26 -3.80 -16.57
C ASN A 174 -1.63 -5.20 -16.50
N GLY A 175 -1.24 -5.69 -15.33
CA GLY A 175 -0.58 -6.98 -15.14
C GLY A 175 0.94 -6.93 -15.10
N SER A 176 1.56 -5.75 -15.23
CA SER A 176 3.01 -5.61 -15.08
C SER A 176 3.42 -5.88 -13.63
N VAL A 177 4.43 -6.72 -13.44
CA VAL A 177 5.04 -6.99 -12.14
C VAL A 177 6.11 -5.95 -11.88
N MET A 178 5.97 -5.18 -10.81
CA MET A 178 6.84 -4.07 -10.46
C MET A 178 7.72 -4.43 -9.28
N VAL A 179 8.94 -3.93 -9.28
CA VAL A 179 9.93 -4.20 -8.21
C VAL A 179 9.53 -3.61 -6.86
N CYS A 180 8.77 -2.51 -6.82
CA CYS A 180 8.31 -1.90 -5.57
C CYS A 180 7.02 -1.09 -5.73
N CYS A 181 6.42 -0.68 -4.60
CA CYS A 181 5.18 0.11 -4.56
C CYS A 181 5.34 1.54 -5.10
N ALA A 182 6.54 2.09 -5.14
CA ALA A 182 6.78 3.48 -5.51
C ALA A 182 6.83 3.69 -7.04
N LEU A 183 7.08 2.63 -7.83
CA LEU A 183 7.21 2.71 -9.29
C LEU A 183 5.90 2.29 -9.97
N ARG A 184 5.66 2.81 -11.18
CA ARG A 184 4.47 2.54 -12.00
C ARG A 184 4.88 2.10 -13.40
N SER A 185 4.13 1.17 -13.96
CA SER A 185 4.36 0.66 -15.33
C SER A 185 3.98 1.65 -16.43
N ASP A 186 3.17 2.66 -16.12
CA ASP A 186 2.64 3.65 -17.06
C ASP A 186 3.31 5.04 -16.93
N VAL A 187 4.40 5.15 -16.19
CA VAL A 187 5.17 6.39 -16.03
C VAL A 187 6.47 6.30 -16.82
N PRO A 188 6.69 7.19 -17.81
CA PRO A 188 7.93 7.23 -18.57
C PRO A 188 9.16 7.37 -17.65
N GLY A 189 10.21 6.62 -17.95
CA GLY A 189 11.45 6.57 -17.18
C GLY A 189 11.44 5.56 -16.01
N GLN A 190 10.33 4.89 -15.74
CA GLN A 190 10.22 3.87 -14.68
C GLN A 190 10.23 2.43 -15.22
N GLU A 191 10.54 2.24 -16.49
CA GLU A 191 10.53 0.94 -17.20
C GLU A 191 11.50 -0.07 -16.55
N SER A 192 12.62 0.41 -16.02
CA SER A 192 13.60 -0.44 -15.30
C SER A 192 13.03 -1.10 -14.02
N GLY A 193 11.92 -0.60 -13.52
CA GLY A 193 11.19 -1.19 -12.39
C GLY A 193 10.22 -2.30 -12.78
N ILE A 194 10.06 -2.62 -14.08
CA ILE A 194 9.20 -3.71 -14.58
C ILE A 194 9.99 -5.00 -14.59
N MET A 195 9.55 -5.99 -13.84
CA MET A 195 10.24 -7.28 -13.68
C MET A 195 9.67 -8.37 -14.58
N GLY A 196 8.56 -8.13 -15.24
CA GLY A 196 7.84 -9.06 -16.12
C GLY A 196 6.35 -8.71 -16.17
N HIS A 197 5.56 -9.60 -16.77
CA HIS A 197 4.13 -9.46 -16.85
C HIS A 197 3.46 -10.78 -16.44
N VAL A 198 2.31 -10.72 -15.79
CA VAL A 198 1.60 -11.91 -15.29
C VAL A 198 1.20 -12.91 -16.39
N SER A 199 1.21 -12.50 -17.67
CA SER A 199 1.02 -13.39 -18.81
C SER A 199 2.28 -14.16 -19.24
N ASP A 200 3.45 -13.78 -18.70
CA ASP A 200 4.72 -14.34 -19.15
C ASP A 200 5.05 -15.69 -18.46
N GLY A 201 4.30 -16.03 -17.41
CA GLY A 201 4.47 -17.27 -16.64
C GLY A 201 3.93 -17.18 -15.22
N LYS A 202 4.35 -18.12 -14.40
CA LYS A 202 3.97 -18.15 -13.00
C LYS A 202 4.60 -16.98 -12.23
N LEU A 203 3.88 -16.43 -11.23
CA LEU A 203 4.38 -15.37 -10.36
C LEU A 203 5.74 -15.70 -9.73
N TRP A 204 5.91 -16.95 -9.32
CA TRP A 204 7.15 -17.41 -8.73
C TRP A 204 8.33 -17.39 -9.71
N ASP A 205 8.11 -17.76 -10.97
CA ASP A 205 9.16 -17.73 -12.00
C ASP A 205 9.59 -16.29 -12.28
N ILE A 206 8.65 -15.35 -12.32
CA ILE A 206 8.96 -13.91 -12.46
C ILE A 206 9.77 -13.43 -11.25
N TYR A 207 9.35 -13.78 -10.03
CA TYR A 207 10.07 -13.39 -8.82
C TYR A 207 11.49 -13.96 -8.76
N MET A 208 11.70 -15.16 -9.25
CA MET A 208 13.02 -15.83 -9.30
C MET A 208 13.84 -15.49 -10.52
N SER A 209 13.32 -14.69 -11.45
CA SER A 209 13.97 -14.36 -12.72
C SER A 209 15.29 -13.58 -12.54
N ASP A 210 16.12 -13.63 -13.58
CA ASP A 210 17.36 -12.86 -13.67
C ASP A 210 17.10 -11.34 -13.70
N ALA A 211 15.93 -10.88 -14.13
CA ALA A 211 15.54 -9.50 -14.07
C ALA A 211 15.29 -9.02 -12.61
N TYR A 212 14.70 -9.88 -11.78
CA TYR A 212 14.34 -9.52 -10.40
C TYR A 212 15.49 -9.73 -9.41
N LYS A 213 16.34 -10.73 -9.63
CA LYS A 213 17.42 -11.13 -8.71
C LYS A 213 18.39 -9.98 -8.35
N PRO A 214 18.92 -9.16 -9.30
CA PRO A 214 19.83 -8.07 -8.97
C PRO A 214 19.18 -7.02 -8.04
N TRP A 215 17.89 -6.77 -8.18
CA TRP A 215 17.16 -5.86 -7.32
C TRP A 215 17.10 -6.39 -5.87
N ARG A 216 16.80 -7.68 -5.68
CA ARG A 216 16.77 -8.28 -4.34
C ARG A 216 18.15 -8.25 -3.70
N ASP A 217 19.18 -8.70 -4.41
CA ASP A 217 20.55 -8.77 -3.91
C ASP A 217 21.05 -7.37 -3.49
N HIS A 218 20.89 -6.36 -4.36
CA HIS A 218 21.34 -4.99 -4.06
C HIS A 218 20.59 -4.35 -2.89
N HIS A 219 19.30 -4.68 -2.71
CA HIS A 219 18.47 -4.07 -1.67
C HIS A 219 18.43 -4.84 -0.36
N ALA A 220 18.95 -6.08 -0.33
CA ALA A 220 19.07 -6.86 0.89
C ALA A 220 20.14 -6.32 1.84
N GLU A 221 21.12 -5.58 1.33
CA GLU A 221 22.28 -5.09 2.08
C GLU A 221 22.20 -3.59 2.31
N ASP A 222 22.86 -3.13 3.37
CA ASP A 222 23.10 -1.70 3.60
C ASP A 222 24.17 -1.18 2.61
N GLY A 223 24.07 0.08 2.27
CA GLY A 223 24.95 0.76 1.34
C GLY A 223 24.20 1.77 0.46
N PRO A 224 24.93 2.66 -0.24
CA PRO A 224 24.34 3.67 -1.09
C PRO A 224 23.38 3.09 -2.11
N LYS A 225 22.21 3.71 -2.27
CA LYS A 225 21.22 3.36 -3.30
C LYS A 225 21.26 4.38 -4.41
N GLU A 226 20.92 3.94 -5.62
CA GLU A 226 20.97 4.74 -6.84
C GLU A 226 19.58 4.95 -7.44
N GLY A 227 19.49 5.81 -8.47
CA GLY A 227 18.26 6.09 -9.20
C GLY A 227 17.09 6.46 -8.28
N PHE A 228 15.93 5.88 -8.50
CA PHE A 228 14.70 6.11 -7.71
C PHE A 228 14.84 5.78 -6.23
N CYS A 229 15.80 4.94 -5.87
CA CYS A 229 16.01 4.52 -4.50
C CYS A 229 16.91 5.47 -3.72
N LYS A 230 17.65 6.36 -4.38
CA LYS A 230 18.65 7.25 -3.77
C LYS A 230 18.06 8.11 -2.63
N THR A 231 16.89 8.67 -2.83
CA THR A 231 16.21 9.57 -1.88
C THR A 231 14.98 8.94 -1.22
N CYS A 232 14.72 7.65 -1.51
CA CYS A 232 13.55 6.95 -1.02
C CYS A 232 13.62 6.70 0.49
N ARG A 233 12.61 7.14 1.23
CA ARG A 233 12.46 6.93 2.69
C ARG A 233 11.49 5.81 3.04
N ASP A 234 10.97 5.07 2.06
CA ASP A 234 10.05 3.98 2.35
C ASP A 234 10.74 2.90 3.19
N SER A 235 10.05 2.43 4.24
CA SER A 235 10.58 1.45 5.21
C SER A 235 11.86 1.89 5.95
N VAL A 236 12.21 3.17 5.92
CA VAL A 236 13.26 3.74 6.78
C VAL A 236 12.61 4.16 8.09
N LYS A 237 13.24 3.83 9.21
CA LYS A 237 12.78 4.32 10.52
C LYS A 237 12.82 5.85 10.52
N PRO A 238 11.73 6.52 10.83
CA PRO A 238 11.74 7.97 10.97
C PRO A 238 12.65 8.41 12.13
N PRO A 239 13.22 9.61 12.09
CA PRO A 239 14.17 10.09 13.11
C PRO A 239 13.59 10.26 14.53
N TYR A 240 12.27 10.09 14.69
CA TYR A 240 11.59 10.13 15.99
C TYR A 240 11.31 8.73 16.59
N GLU A 241 11.75 7.66 15.93
CA GLU A 241 11.66 6.28 16.41
C GLU A 241 13.01 5.69 16.87
N GLU A 242 13.99 6.58 17.15
CA GLU A 242 15.29 6.21 17.75
C GLU A 242 15.18 5.90 19.25
#